data_cd0fe4e5f645cb4ac2f08900199ff7ed
#
_entry.id   cd0fe4e5f645cb4ac2f08900199ff7ed
#
_cell.length_a   1.000
_cell.length_b   1.000
_cell.length_c   1.000
_cell.angle_alpha   90.00
_cell.angle_beta   90.00
_cell.angle_gamma   90.00
#
_symmetry.space_group_name_H-M   'P 1'
#
loop_
_entity.id
_entity.type
_entity.pdbx_description
1 polymer ?
#
loop_
_entity_poly.entity_id
_entity_poly.type
_entity_poly.pdbx_seq_one_letter_code
_entity_poly.pdbx_strand_id
1 'polypeptide(L)'
;SRNGSPALDIPTRAVVTNDFQRITLDLATEWTAHHRAGAPDLYPEAQREEIDALNKWMLHRVNNGVYKVGFAGSQEDYEREYALLWEALDELEERLGRSRYLMGPSITEADVRLFPTLIRFDPVYHGHFKANRQTLASMPNLWNYTKDLFQTPGFGDTVDFAQIKRHYYYV
;
A
#
# COMPACT_ATOMS: atom_id res chain seq x y z
N SER A 1 -1.27 -19.81 2.52
CA SER A 1 -0.08 -18.99 2.32
C SER A 1 0.77 -19.03 3.59
N ARG A 2 2.05 -19.40 3.48
CA ARG A 2 2.98 -19.48 4.62
C ARG A 2 3.51 -18.10 5.05
N ASN A 3 3.09 -17.02 4.44
CA ASN A 3 3.64 -15.67 4.59
C ASN A 3 2.62 -14.67 5.15
N GLY A 4 1.76 -15.09 6.05
CA GLY A 4 0.84 -14.19 6.72
C GLY A 4 1.46 -13.60 8.01
N SER A 5 0.91 -12.48 8.45
CA SER A 5 1.18 -11.90 9.77
C SER A 5 0.03 -12.30 10.71
N PRO A 6 0.15 -13.41 11.47
CA PRO A 6 -0.94 -13.87 12.30
C PRO A 6 -1.20 -12.91 13.46
N ALA A 7 -2.47 -12.62 13.71
CA ALA A 7 -2.92 -12.00 14.95
C ALA A 7 -3.13 -13.13 16.00
N LEU A 8 -2.51 -12.96 17.16
CA LEU A 8 -2.56 -13.91 18.25
C LEU A 8 -3.36 -13.33 19.42
N ASP A 9 -4.29 -14.14 19.95
CA ASP A 9 -4.87 -13.88 21.25
C ASP A 9 -3.90 -14.39 22.34
N ILE A 10 -3.34 -13.47 23.11
CA ILE A 10 -2.32 -13.80 24.11
C ILE A 10 -2.87 -14.69 25.22
N PRO A 11 -4.07 -14.44 25.79
CA PRO A 11 -4.65 -15.29 26.82
C PRO A 11 -4.84 -16.74 26.40
N THR A 12 -5.40 -16.97 25.21
CA THR A 12 -5.70 -18.32 24.72
C THR A 12 -4.56 -18.94 23.93
N ARG A 13 -3.56 -18.14 23.53
CA ARG A 13 -2.46 -18.52 22.62
C ARG A 13 -2.95 -19.07 21.28
N ALA A 14 -4.13 -18.67 20.86
CA ALA A 14 -4.73 -19.08 19.59
C ALA A 14 -4.46 -18.03 18.50
N VAL A 15 -4.30 -18.50 17.27
CA VAL A 15 -4.31 -17.61 16.08
C VAL A 15 -5.75 -17.21 15.81
N VAL A 16 -6.04 -15.92 15.90
CA VAL A 16 -7.37 -15.36 15.63
C VAL A 16 -7.59 -15.26 14.13
N THR A 17 -6.61 -14.72 13.42
CA THR A 17 -6.64 -14.63 11.96
C THR A 17 -5.21 -14.56 11.40
N ASN A 18 -5.05 -15.02 10.18
CA ASN A 18 -3.83 -14.89 9.38
C ASN A 18 -4.09 -14.06 8.11
N ASP A 19 -5.24 -13.43 8.02
CA ASP A 19 -5.61 -12.55 6.94
C ASP A 19 -5.23 -11.11 7.30
N PHE A 20 -4.09 -10.64 6.76
CA PHE A 20 -3.59 -9.28 7.04
C PHE A 20 -4.55 -8.19 6.57
N GLN A 21 -5.36 -8.45 5.54
CA GLN A 21 -6.35 -7.49 5.05
C GLN A 21 -7.49 -7.34 6.06
N ARG A 22 -7.89 -8.45 6.67
CA ARG A 22 -8.90 -8.46 7.72
C ARG A 22 -8.43 -7.74 8.98
N ILE A 23 -7.17 -7.90 9.36
CA ILE A 23 -6.61 -7.26 10.56
C ILE A 23 -6.77 -5.74 10.53
N THR A 24 -6.48 -5.08 9.41
CA THR A 24 -6.61 -3.62 9.31
C THR A 24 -8.06 -3.16 9.38
N LEU A 25 -8.99 -3.91 8.80
CA LEU A 25 -10.42 -3.63 8.88
C LEU A 25 -10.94 -3.84 10.30
N ASP A 26 -10.58 -4.94 10.95
CA ASP A 26 -10.99 -5.22 12.33
C ASP A 26 -10.46 -4.12 13.28
N LEU A 27 -9.23 -3.65 13.10
CA LEU A 27 -8.71 -2.52 13.87
C LEU A 27 -9.52 -1.23 13.64
N ALA A 28 -10.02 -1.00 12.43
CA ALA A 28 -10.80 0.17 12.10
C ALA A 28 -12.26 0.10 12.60
N THR A 29 -12.85 -1.10 12.70
CA THR A 29 -14.29 -1.27 12.96
C THR A 29 -14.61 -1.85 14.34
N GLU A 30 -13.88 -2.90 14.74
CA GLU A 30 -14.18 -3.65 15.98
C GLU A 30 -13.46 -3.07 17.21
N TRP A 31 -12.35 -2.36 17.00
CA TRP A 31 -11.50 -1.84 18.08
C TRP A 31 -11.70 -0.35 18.38
N THR A 32 -12.81 0.22 17.95
CA THR A 32 -13.12 1.64 18.08
C THR A 32 -13.06 2.18 19.51
N ALA A 33 -13.38 1.34 20.51
CA ALA A 33 -13.27 1.71 21.93
C ALA A 33 -11.81 1.99 22.38
N HIS A 34 -10.83 1.51 21.61
CA HIS A 34 -9.41 1.71 21.88
C HIS A 34 -8.77 2.81 21.02
N HIS A 35 -9.54 3.42 20.12
CA HIS A 35 -9.04 4.52 19.33
C HIS A 35 -8.77 5.76 20.19
N ARG A 36 -7.74 6.52 19.84
CA ARG A 36 -7.52 7.83 20.47
C ARG A 36 -8.69 8.76 20.17
N ALA A 37 -8.92 9.73 21.06
CA ALA A 37 -9.91 10.77 20.82
C ALA A 37 -9.58 11.53 19.51
N GLY A 38 -10.59 11.69 18.64
CA GLY A 38 -10.44 12.34 17.33
C GLY A 38 -9.71 11.52 16.28
N ALA A 39 -9.56 10.20 16.46
CA ALA A 39 -9.05 9.33 15.41
C ALA A 39 -9.95 9.41 14.15
N PRO A 40 -9.37 9.50 12.94
CA PRO A 40 -10.15 9.51 11.72
C PRO A 40 -10.86 8.17 11.50
N ASP A 41 -12.06 8.23 10.90
CA ASP A 41 -12.70 7.04 10.36
C ASP A 41 -12.04 6.69 9.02
N LEU A 42 -11.24 5.64 9.02
CA LEU A 42 -10.51 5.18 7.83
C LEU A 42 -11.34 4.25 6.94
N TYR A 43 -12.50 3.79 7.43
CA TYR A 43 -13.34 2.85 6.69
C TYR A 43 -14.82 3.24 6.82
N PRO A 44 -15.19 4.46 6.34
CA PRO A 44 -16.53 5.00 6.48
C PRO A 44 -17.56 4.14 5.74
N GLU A 45 -18.67 3.85 6.39
CA GLU A 45 -19.70 2.90 5.92
C GLU A 45 -20.15 3.18 4.47
N ALA A 46 -20.35 4.45 4.16
CA ALA A 46 -20.83 4.88 2.84
C ALA A 46 -19.84 4.62 1.69
N GLN A 47 -18.56 4.38 2.00
CA GLN A 47 -17.50 4.18 1.00
C GLN A 47 -16.91 2.76 1.01
N ARG A 48 -17.36 1.86 1.88
CA ARG A 48 -16.76 0.53 2.08
C ARG A 48 -16.66 -0.28 0.81
N GLU A 49 -17.74 -0.35 0.04
CA GLU A 49 -17.76 -1.12 -1.20
C GLU A 49 -16.72 -0.60 -2.22
N GLU A 50 -16.62 0.71 -2.36
CA GLU A 50 -15.64 1.32 -3.27
C GLU A 50 -14.20 1.16 -2.75
N ILE A 51 -13.98 1.33 -1.44
CA ILE A 51 -12.67 1.08 -0.79
C ILE A 51 -12.25 -0.37 -1.02
N ASP A 52 -13.12 -1.34 -0.82
CA ASP A 52 -12.81 -2.76 -0.98
C ASP A 52 -12.48 -3.10 -2.43
N ALA A 53 -13.24 -2.58 -3.38
CA ALA A 53 -12.98 -2.75 -4.80
C ALA A 53 -11.61 -2.16 -5.20
N LEU A 54 -11.33 -0.94 -4.75
CA LEU A 54 -10.05 -0.26 -5.00
C LEU A 54 -8.88 -1.02 -4.35
N ASN A 55 -9.03 -1.43 -3.09
CA ASN A 55 -8.02 -2.20 -2.38
C ASN A 55 -7.69 -3.53 -3.07
N LYS A 56 -8.70 -4.24 -3.54
CA LYS A 56 -8.51 -5.49 -4.29
C LYS A 56 -7.76 -5.23 -5.59
N TRP A 57 -8.13 -4.20 -6.32
CA TRP A 57 -7.46 -3.81 -7.56
C TRP A 57 -6.00 -3.40 -7.31
N MET A 58 -5.74 -2.51 -6.35
CA MET A 58 -4.40 -2.07 -5.98
C MET A 58 -3.53 -3.23 -5.49
N LEU A 59 -4.08 -4.15 -4.71
CA LEU A 59 -3.34 -5.33 -4.26
C LEU A 59 -2.78 -6.11 -5.44
N HIS A 60 -3.60 -6.36 -6.45
CA HIS A 60 -3.20 -7.18 -7.60
C HIS A 60 -2.31 -6.46 -8.60
N ARG A 61 -2.58 -5.17 -8.85
CA ARG A 61 -1.92 -4.38 -9.90
C ARG A 61 -0.69 -3.62 -9.41
N VAL A 62 -0.69 -3.17 -8.15
CA VAL A 62 0.35 -2.30 -7.60
C VAL A 62 1.13 -3.01 -6.50
N ASN A 63 0.49 -3.34 -5.36
CA ASN A 63 1.21 -3.88 -4.21
C ASN A 63 1.91 -5.22 -4.54
N ASN A 64 1.21 -6.13 -5.20
CA ASN A 64 1.80 -7.37 -5.73
C ASN A 64 2.42 -7.17 -7.11
N GLY A 65 2.01 -6.16 -7.86
CA GLY A 65 2.51 -5.84 -9.19
C GLY A 65 4.01 -5.64 -9.22
N VAL A 66 4.56 -4.87 -8.29
CA VAL A 66 6.01 -4.64 -8.17
C VAL A 66 6.79 -5.95 -7.96
N TYR A 67 6.22 -6.90 -7.21
CA TYR A 67 6.84 -8.21 -6.98
C TYR A 67 6.72 -9.13 -8.19
N LYS A 68 5.60 -9.07 -8.92
CA LYS A 68 5.44 -9.83 -10.16
C LYS A 68 6.44 -9.38 -11.21
N VAL A 69 6.70 -8.07 -11.31
CA VAL A 69 7.77 -7.53 -12.16
C VAL A 69 9.13 -8.02 -11.70
N GLY A 70 9.44 -7.88 -10.40
CA GLY A 70 10.75 -8.20 -9.83
C GLY A 70 11.10 -9.69 -9.85
N PHE A 71 10.11 -10.57 -9.79
CA PHE A 71 10.26 -12.03 -9.76
C PHE A 71 9.75 -12.74 -11.02
N ALA A 72 9.59 -12.00 -12.12
CA ALA A 72 9.19 -12.59 -13.39
C ALA A 72 10.19 -13.68 -13.84
N GLY A 73 9.67 -14.83 -14.20
CA GLY A 73 10.47 -15.99 -14.61
C GLY A 73 10.91 -15.99 -16.08
N SER A 74 10.34 -15.10 -16.89
CA SER A 74 10.64 -14.95 -18.31
C SER A 74 10.55 -13.48 -18.72
N GLN A 75 11.13 -13.17 -19.89
CA GLN A 75 11.03 -11.84 -20.47
C GLN A 75 9.57 -11.48 -20.79
N GLU A 76 8.81 -12.45 -21.32
CA GLU A 76 7.38 -12.27 -21.64
C GLU A 76 6.55 -11.94 -20.39
N ASP A 77 6.77 -12.67 -19.28
CA ASP A 77 6.10 -12.39 -18.01
C ASP A 77 6.48 -11.01 -17.45
N TYR A 78 7.77 -10.66 -17.55
CA TYR A 78 8.24 -9.34 -17.13
C TYR A 78 7.53 -8.22 -17.90
N GLU A 79 7.51 -8.27 -19.22
CA GLU A 79 6.90 -7.25 -20.07
C GLU A 79 5.40 -7.12 -19.82
N ARG A 80 4.70 -8.24 -19.65
CA ARG A 80 3.27 -8.25 -19.31
C ARG A 80 2.99 -7.59 -17.96
N GLU A 81 3.67 -8.05 -16.91
CA GLU A 81 3.45 -7.51 -15.54
C GLU A 81 3.95 -6.06 -15.42
N TYR A 82 5.01 -5.72 -16.13
CA TYR A 82 5.51 -4.34 -16.23
C TYR A 82 4.47 -3.41 -16.86
N ALA A 83 3.86 -3.78 -17.98
CA ALA A 83 2.82 -3.01 -18.63
C ALA A 83 1.61 -2.81 -17.68
N LEU A 84 1.16 -3.89 -17.02
CA LEU A 84 0.03 -3.85 -16.09
C LEU A 84 0.29 -2.98 -14.85
N LEU A 85 1.53 -2.98 -14.33
CA LEU A 85 1.92 -2.13 -13.21
C LEU A 85 1.89 -0.65 -13.60
N TRP A 86 2.46 -0.33 -14.77
CA TRP A 86 2.54 1.05 -15.21
C TRP A 86 1.20 1.63 -15.65
N GLU A 87 0.33 0.83 -16.25
CA GLU A 87 -1.07 1.19 -16.48
C GLU A 87 -1.77 1.58 -15.17
N ALA A 88 -1.57 0.78 -14.12
CA ALA A 88 -2.16 1.05 -12.83
C ALA A 88 -1.58 2.30 -12.14
N LEU A 89 -0.28 2.56 -12.26
CA LEU A 89 0.33 3.77 -11.73
C LEU A 89 -0.14 5.02 -12.48
N ASP A 90 -0.33 4.93 -13.81
CA ASP A 90 -0.88 6.02 -14.60
C ASP A 90 -2.34 6.34 -14.21
N GLU A 91 -3.16 5.32 -13.95
CA GLU A 91 -4.54 5.47 -13.45
C GLU A 91 -4.57 6.15 -12.07
N LEU A 92 -3.66 5.76 -11.17
CA LEU A 92 -3.54 6.41 -9.86
C LEU A 92 -3.04 7.86 -9.96
N GLU A 93 -2.10 8.13 -10.85
CA GLU A 93 -1.62 9.50 -11.14
C GLU A 93 -2.76 10.39 -11.62
N GLU A 94 -3.59 9.91 -12.55
CA GLU A 94 -4.76 10.64 -13.05
C GLU A 94 -5.82 10.83 -11.96
N ARG A 95 -6.11 9.80 -11.15
CA ARG A 95 -7.05 9.86 -10.04
C ARG A 95 -6.64 10.94 -9.03
N LEU A 96 -5.38 10.96 -8.64
CA LEU A 96 -4.82 11.93 -7.69
C LEU A 96 -4.66 13.35 -8.27
N GLY A 97 -4.72 13.50 -9.58
CA GLY A 97 -4.86 14.80 -10.24
C GLY A 97 -6.23 15.45 -10.04
N ARG A 98 -7.24 14.67 -9.66
CA ARG A 98 -8.63 15.14 -9.44
C ARG A 98 -9.03 15.16 -7.96
N SER A 99 -8.29 14.47 -7.11
CA SER A 99 -8.62 14.32 -5.69
C SER A 99 -7.36 14.30 -4.84
N ARG A 100 -7.45 14.84 -3.61
CA ARG A 100 -6.31 14.87 -2.69
C ARG A 100 -5.88 13.47 -2.24
N TYR A 101 -6.85 12.59 -1.96
CA TYR A 101 -6.64 11.20 -1.57
C TYR A 101 -7.44 10.27 -2.46
N LEU A 102 -7.21 8.96 -2.34
CA LEU A 102 -7.80 7.96 -3.23
C LEU A 102 -9.33 7.96 -3.24
N MET A 103 -9.94 8.26 -2.09
CA MET A 103 -11.39 8.24 -1.91
C MET A 103 -11.99 9.63 -1.72
N GLY A 104 -11.27 10.70 -2.03
CA GLY A 104 -11.79 12.06 -1.91
C GLY A 104 -10.93 12.95 -1.01
N PRO A 105 -11.54 13.82 -0.18
CA PRO A 105 -10.81 14.83 0.59
C PRO A 105 -10.15 14.28 1.86
N SER A 106 -10.49 13.07 2.29
CA SER A 106 -10.04 12.45 3.56
C SER A 106 -9.27 11.17 3.30
N ILE A 107 -8.28 10.91 4.16
CA ILE A 107 -7.52 9.66 4.16
C ILE A 107 -8.44 8.50 4.54
N THR A 108 -8.33 7.41 3.82
CA THR A 108 -9.02 6.15 4.07
C THR A 108 -8.05 4.98 4.18
N GLU A 109 -8.56 3.81 4.44
CA GLU A 109 -7.79 2.57 4.49
C GLU A 109 -7.11 2.24 3.14
N ALA A 110 -7.68 2.70 2.03
CA ALA A 110 -7.04 2.58 0.70
C ALA A 110 -5.69 3.31 0.64
N ASP A 111 -5.61 4.51 1.21
CA ASP A 111 -4.37 5.29 1.28
C ASP A 111 -3.33 4.60 2.17
N VAL A 112 -3.76 4.05 3.29
CA VAL A 112 -2.90 3.28 4.19
C VAL A 112 -2.29 2.06 3.49
N ARG A 113 -3.05 1.37 2.64
CA ARG A 113 -2.57 0.19 1.88
C ARG A 113 -1.66 0.54 0.72
N LEU A 114 -1.84 1.67 0.09
CA LEU A 114 -0.99 2.08 -1.03
C LEU A 114 0.36 2.61 -0.56
N PHE A 115 0.39 3.37 0.53
CA PHE A 115 1.57 4.06 1.03
C PHE A 115 2.83 3.19 1.17
N PRO A 116 2.78 1.98 1.75
CA PRO A 116 3.96 1.12 1.88
C PRO A 116 4.64 0.78 0.56
N THR A 117 3.88 0.67 -0.52
CA THR A 117 4.44 0.41 -1.86
C THR A 117 5.05 1.68 -2.45
N LEU A 118 4.37 2.82 -2.34
CA LEU A 118 4.87 4.08 -2.89
C LEU A 118 6.16 4.52 -2.21
N ILE A 119 6.24 4.46 -0.88
CA ILE A 119 7.44 4.88 -0.14
C ILE A 119 8.66 3.99 -0.42
N ARG A 120 8.46 2.77 -0.92
CA ARG A 120 9.51 1.83 -1.33
C ARG A 120 9.80 1.87 -2.83
N PHE A 121 8.99 2.60 -3.61
CA PHE A 121 9.07 2.52 -5.06
C PHE A 121 10.44 2.96 -5.59
N ASP A 122 10.82 4.21 -5.38
CA ASP A 122 12.09 4.74 -5.88
C ASP A 122 13.33 4.10 -5.21
N PRO A 123 13.36 3.91 -3.86
CA PRO A 123 14.54 3.35 -3.22
C PRO A 123 14.74 1.84 -3.46
N VAL A 124 13.70 1.11 -3.90
CA VAL A 124 13.75 -0.36 -4.05
C VAL A 124 13.22 -0.81 -5.41
N TYR A 125 11.92 -0.66 -5.67
CA TYR A 125 11.28 -1.33 -6.80
C TYR A 125 11.72 -0.81 -8.16
N HIS A 126 11.99 0.47 -8.26
CA HIS A 126 12.52 1.09 -9.48
C HIS A 126 13.87 0.44 -9.91
N GLY A 127 14.82 0.36 -8.99
CA GLY A 127 16.15 -0.20 -9.28
C GLY A 127 16.20 -1.73 -9.16
N HIS A 128 15.91 -2.24 -7.98
CA HIS A 128 16.10 -3.65 -7.64
C HIS A 128 15.14 -4.58 -8.39
N PHE A 129 13.88 -4.19 -8.54
CA PHE A 129 12.87 -4.97 -9.27
C PHE A 129 12.71 -4.53 -10.73
N LYS A 130 13.49 -3.54 -11.16
CA LYS A 130 13.46 -3.02 -12.54
C LYS A 130 12.09 -2.48 -13.00
N ALA A 131 11.26 -2.01 -12.06
CA ALA A 131 10.05 -1.28 -12.37
C ALA A 131 10.39 0.17 -12.76
N ASN A 132 11.18 0.35 -13.83
CA ASN A 132 12.03 1.52 -14.05
C ASN A 132 11.66 2.36 -15.28
N ARG A 133 10.39 2.41 -15.70
CA ARG A 133 9.94 3.35 -16.74
C ARG A 133 10.29 4.80 -16.36
N GLN A 134 9.97 5.13 -15.10
CA GLN A 134 10.28 6.41 -14.49
C GLN A 134 10.27 6.29 -12.98
N THR A 135 10.81 7.28 -12.26
CA THR A 135 10.73 7.36 -10.81
C THR A 135 9.34 7.86 -10.39
N LEU A 136 8.92 7.51 -9.18
CA LEU A 136 7.72 8.07 -8.58
C LEU A 136 7.86 9.61 -8.45
N ALA A 137 9.08 10.09 -8.17
CA ALA A 137 9.39 11.52 -8.10
C ALA A 137 9.10 12.28 -9.40
N SER A 138 9.03 11.61 -10.55
CA SER A 138 8.67 12.22 -11.85
C SER A 138 7.18 12.16 -12.18
N MET A 139 6.36 11.60 -11.29
CA MET A 139 4.89 11.54 -11.38
C MET A 139 4.30 12.57 -10.38
N PRO A 140 3.93 13.77 -10.81
CA PRO A 140 3.72 14.89 -9.90
C PRO A 140 2.59 14.68 -8.88
N ASN A 141 1.50 14.03 -9.26
CA ASN A 141 0.37 13.80 -8.37
C ASN A 141 0.69 12.70 -7.35
N LEU A 142 1.20 11.54 -7.80
CA LEU A 142 1.65 10.46 -6.92
C LEU A 142 2.79 10.91 -6.00
N TRP A 143 3.71 11.73 -6.49
CA TRP A 143 4.80 12.25 -5.68
C TRP A 143 4.31 13.22 -4.60
N ASN A 144 3.44 14.17 -4.95
CA ASN A 144 2.86 15.10 -3.99
C ASN A 144 1.99 14.37 -2.96
N TYR A 145 1.19 13.41 -3.39
CA TYR A 145 0.39 12.55 -2.52
C TYR A 145 1.28 11.73 -1.56
N THR A 146 2.34 11.13 -2.05
CA THR A 146 3.27 10.35 -1.21
C THR A 146 3.94 11.23 -0.15
N LYS A 147 4.31 12.48 -0.51
CA LYS A 147 4.86 13.45 0.45
C LYS A 147 3.81 13.90 1.47
N ASP A 148 2.58 14.15 1.05
CA ASP A 148 1.47 14.54 1.93
C ASP A 148 1.21 13.44 2.98
N LEU A 149 1.12 12.19 2.54
CA LEU A 149 1.00 11.05 3.46
C LEU A 149 2.22 10.93 4.38
N PHE A 150 3.43 11.01 3.84
CA PHE A 150 4.66 10.88 4.63
C PHE A 150 4.74 11.93 5.74
N GLN A 151 4.26 13.15 5.50
CA GLN A 151 4.22 14.24 6.47
C GLN A 151 3.05 14.13 7.45
N THR A 152 2.09 13.25 7.17
CA THR A 152 0.94 13.02 8.06
C THR A 152 1.37 12.18 9.25
N PRO A 153 1.11 12.64 10.50
CA PRO A 153 1.44 11.88 11.70
C PRO A 153 0.88 10.44 11.65
N GLY A 154 1.72 9.46 11.95
CA GLY A 154 1.38 8.04 11.89
C GLY A 154 1.77 7.34 10.59
N PHE A 155 2.20 8.07 9.56
CA PHE A 155 2.73 7.49 8.31
C PHE A 155 4.26 7.52 8.27
N GLY A 156 4.86 8.70 8.14
CA GLY A 156 6.32 8.84 8.04
C GLY A 156 7.05 8.33 9.28
N ASP A 157 6.43 8.46 10.45
CA ASP A 157 6.94 7.95 11.72
C ASP A 157 7.20 6.44 11.74
N THR A 158 6.56 5.70 10.82
CA THR A 158 6.71 4.24 10.67
C THR A 158 7.78 3.84 9.65
N VAL A 159 8.41 4.80 8.98
CA VAL A 159 9.32 4.56 7.86
C VAL A 159 10.78 4.62 8.32
N ASP A 160 11.49 3.51 8.14
CA ASP A 160 12.94 3.42 8.30
C ASP A 160 13.57 3.00 6.96
N PHE A 161 14.11 3.98 6.25
CA PHE A 161 14.75 3.73 4.94
C PHE A 161 16.00 2.86 5.03
N ALA A 162 16.74 2.90 6.15
CA ALA A 162 17.91 2.05 6.33
C ALA A 162 17.50 0.57 6.45
N GLN A 163 16.47 0.29 7.24
CA GLN A 163 15.89 -1.05 7.35
C GLN A 163 15.28 -1.52 6.03
N ILE A 164 14.50 -0.65 5.33
CA ILE A 164 13.93 -0.97 4.02
C ILE A 164 15.04 -1.40 3.05
N LYS A 165 16.08 -0.58 2.87
CA LYS A 165 17.19 -0.91 1.97
C LYS A 165 17.93 -2.18 2.40
N ARG A 166 18.21 -2.33 3.67
CA ARG A 166 18.86 -3.53 4.20
C ARG A 166 18.04 -4.79 3.89
N HIS A 167 16.72 -4.75 4.12
CA HIS A 167 15.85 -5.89 3.87
C HIS A 167 15.88 -6.33 2.40
N TYR A 168 15.83 -5.40 1.45
CA TYR A 168 15.73 -5.76 0.03
C TYR A 168 17.09 -6.05 -0.64
N TYR A 169 18.19 -5.49 -0.15
CA TYR A 169 19.50 -5.61 -0.81
C TYR A 169 20.48 -6.55 -0.12
N TYR A 170 20.22 -6.96 1.15
CA TYR A 170 21.15 -7.78 1.93
C TYR A 170 20.54 -9.08 2.49
N VAL A 171 19.27 -9.36 2.25
CA VAL A 171 18.58 -10.55 2.77
C VAL A 171 18.18 -11.48 1.64
#